data_740da51943a7352e5fadec8ebcce3e5e
#
_entry.id   740da51943a7352e5fadec8ebcce3e5e
#
_cell.length_a   1.000
_cell.length_b   1.000
_cell.length_c   1.000
_cell.angle_alpha   90.00
_cell.angle_beta   90.00
_cell.angle_gamma   90.00
#
_symmetry.space_group_name_H-M   'P 1'
#
loop_
_entity.id
_entity.type
_entity.pdbx_description
1 polymer ?
#
loop_
_entity_poly.entity_id
_entity_poly.type
_entity_poly.pdbx_seq_one_letter_code
_entity_poly.pdbx_strand_id
1 'polypeptide(L)' 'MEKIAIKTEYIKLDALLKYAALLASGGEAKTAVAEGLVKVNGEVCTMRGKKLRDGDVVSFDGETVEIRRIDIHES' A
#
# COMPACT_ATOMS: atom_id res chain seq x y z
N MET A 1 -9.45 7.71 -7.46
CA MET A 1 -8.53 7.10 -6.49
C MET A 1 -9.30 6.15 -5.60
N GLU A 2 -8.85 4.93 -5.53
CA GLU A 2 -9.48 3.93 -4.69
C GLU A 2 -8.97 4.05 -3.25
N LYS A 3 -9.86 3.86 -2.29
CA LYS A 3 -9.50 3.92 -0.88
C LYS A 3 -9.44 2.51 -0.31
N ILE A 4 -8.38 2.21 0.41
CA ILE A 4 -8.16 0.91 1.02
C ILE A 4 -8.30 1.05 2.53
N ALA A 5 -9.30 0.41 3.09
CA ALA A 5 -9.56 0.49 4.52
C ALA A 5 -8.74 -0.54 5.28
N ILE A 6 -8.06 -0.10 6.32
CA ILE A 6 -7.31 -1.00 7.20
C ILE A 6 -7.80 -0.82 8.63
N LYS A 7 -7.74 -1.90 9.41
CA LYS A 7 -8.15 -1.88 10.81
C LYS A 7 -6.96 -1.81 11.75
N THR A 8 -5.77 -1.92 11.20
CA THR A 8 -4.54 -1.88 11.96
C THR A 8 -3.95 -0.48 11.92
N GLU A 9 -2.97 -0.23 12.76
CA GLU A 9 -2.34 1.08 12.81
C GLU A 9 -1.58 1.41 11.54
N TYR A 10 -1.05 0.39 10.88
CA TYR A 10 -0.35 0.54 9.60
C TYR A 10 -0.45 -0.75 8.80
N ILE A 11 -0.06 -0.67 7.52
CA ILE A 11 0.08 -1.85 6.67
C ILE A 11 1.42 -1.71 5.94
N LYS A 12 2.13 -2.80 5.77
CA LYS A 12 3.40 -2.76 5.04
C LYS A 12 3.14 -2.65 3.55
N LEU A 13 4.05 -1.99 2.83
CA LEU A 13 3.88 -1.70 1.41
C LEU A 13 3.62 -2.97 0.58
N ASP A 14 4.41 -4.03 0.79
CA ASP A 14 4.23 -5.26 0.04
C ASP A 14 2.87 -5.89 0.33
N ALA A 15 2.44 -5.87 1.58
CA ALA A 15 1.12 -6.39 1.94
C ALA A 15 0.00 -5.55 1.33
N LEU A 16 0.19 -4.23 1.28
CA LEU A 16 -0.80 -3.33 0.67
C LEU A 16 -1.00 -3.64 -0.80
N LEU A 17 0.08 -3.89 -1.53
CA LEU A 17 0.00 -4.17 -2.96
C LEU A 17 -0.81 -5.43 -3.24
N LYS A 18 -0.70 -6.45 -2.38
CA LYS A 18 -1.51 -7.65 -2.49
C LYS A 18 -2.94 -7.39 -2.04
N TYR A 19 -3.09 -6.70 -0.91
CA TYR A 19 -4.40 -6.44 -0.33
C TYR A 19 -5.28 -5.60 -1.25
N ALA A 20 -4.68 -4.65 -1.95
CA ALA A 20 -5.40 -3.80 -2.90
C ALA A 20 -5.57 -4.47 -4.26
N ALA A 21 -5.12 -5.72 -4.40
CA ALA A 21 -5.19 -6.48 -5.64
C ALA A 21 -4.45 -5.81 -6.81
N LEU A 22 -3.45 -5.01 -6.50
CA LEU A 22 -2.60 -4.41 -7.53
C LEU A 22 -1.62 -5.44 -8.08
N LEU A 23 -1.26 -6.42 -7.26
CA LEU A 23 -0.38 -7.51 -7.66
C LEU A 23 -0.95 -8.82 -7.11
N ALA A 24 -0.71 -9.89 -7.83
CA ALA A 24 -1.31 -11.18 -7.52
C ALA A 24 -0.58 -11.94 -6.41
N SER A 25 0.71 -11.69 -6.23
CA SER A 25 1.50 -12.46 -5.27
C SER A 25 2.51 -11.60 -4.54
N GLY A 26 2.99 -12.11 -3.41
CA GLY A 26 4.03 -11.42 -2.64
C GLY A 26 5.35 -11.34 -3.37
N GLY A 27 5.65 -12.32 -4.22
CA GLY A 27 6.86 -12.28 -5.02
C GLY A 27 6.86 -11.15 -6.03
N GLU A 28 5.71 -10.93 -6.67
CA GLU A 28 5.55 -9.83 -7.61
C GLU A 28 5.64 -8.48 -6.89
N ALA A 29 5.04 -8.38 -5.71
CA ALA A 29 5.10 -7.16 -4.94
C ALA A 29 6.54 -6.82 -4.55
N LYS A 30 7.28 -7.83 -4.10
CA LYS A 30 8.68 -7.65 -3.72
C LYS A 30 9.50 -7.15 -4.90
N THR A 31 9.31 -7.76 -6.07
CA THR A 31 10.05 -7.38 -7.28
C THR A 31 9.69 -5.96 -7.72
N ALA A 32 8.39 -5.63 -7.75
CA ALA A 32 7.94 -4.31 -8.17
C ALA A 32 8.52 -3.21 -7.28
N VAL A 33 8.51 -3.44 -5.97
CA VAL A 33 9.06 -2.47 -5.04
C VAL A 33 10.56 -2.32 -5.23
N ALA A 34 11.27 -3.45 -5.35
CA ALA A 34 12.74 -3.42 -5.51
C ALA A 34 13.16 -2.71 -6.80
N GLU A 35 12.36 -2.81 -7.84
CA GLU A 35 12.66 -2.19 -9.12
C GLU A 35 12.23 -0.72 -9.22
N GLY A 36 11.69 -0.17 -8.14
CA GLY A 36 11.30 1.23 -8.12
C GLY A 36 10.04 1.55 -8.90
N LEU A 37 9.18 0.56 -9.10
CA LEU A 37 7.94 0.75 -9.85
C LEU A 37 6.80 1.28 -9.00
N VAL A 38 7.00 1.36 -7.68
CA VAL A 38 5.98 1.76 -6.74
C VAL A 38 6.33 3.11 -6.13
N LYS A 39 5.35 3.99 -6.06
CA LYS A 39 5.53 5.30 -5.43
C LYS A 39 4.65 5.42 -4.21
N VAL A 40 5.17 6.04 -3.17
CA VAL A 40 4.42 6.36 -1.97
C VAL A 40 4.44 7.87 -1.82
N ASN A 41 3.26 8.48 -1.79
CA ASN A 41 3.10 9.93 -1.70
C ASN A 41 3.90 10.66 -2.79
N GLY A 42 3.92 10.07 -3.99
CA GLY A 42 4.57 10.68 -5.14
C GLY A 42 6.06 10.39 -5.28
N GLU A 43 6.65 9.66 -4.35
CA GLU A 43 8.07 9.36 -4.39
C GLU A 43 8.30 7.85 -4.54
N VAL A 44 9.29 7.48 -5.35
CA VAL A 44 9.66 6.08 -5.51
C VAL A 44 10.09 5.51 -4.16
N CYS A 45 9.52 4.36 -3.82
CA CYS A 45 9.85 3.67 -2.58
C CYS A 45 10.33 2.27 -2.90
N THR A 46 11.54 1.94 -2.49
CA THR A 46 12.12 0.62 -2.71
C THR A 46 12.12 -0.24 -1.45
N MET A 47 11.48 0.24 -0.40
CA MET A 47 11.41 -0.49 0.88
C MET A 47 10.07 -1.21 0.99
N ARG A 48 10.09 -2.52 0.73
CA ARG A 48 8.85 -3.30 0.79
C ARG A 48 8.23 -3.34 2.19
N GLY A 49 9.03 -3.13 3.21
CA GLY A 49 8.54 -3.10 4.58
C GLY A 49 8.12 -1.72 5.07
N LYS A 50 8.02 -0.75 4.16
CA LYS A 50 7.59 0.59 4.55
C LYS A 50 6.20 0.54 5.18
N LYS A 51 6.07 1.15 6.34
CA LYS A 51 4.79 1.21 7.04
C LYS A 51 3.93 2.33 6.47
N LEU A 52 2.75 1.96 5.99
CA LEU A 52 1.79 2.91 5.42
C LEU A 52 0.69 3.13 6.43
N ARG A 53 0.33 4.38 6.63
CA ARG A 53 -0.67 4.77 7.62
C ARG A 53 -1.80 5.53 6.96
N ASP A 54 -2.80 5.88 7.73
CA ASP A 54 -3.93 6.67 7.25
C ASP A 54 -3.43 7.91 6.50
N GLY A 55 -3.96 8.13 5.32
CA GLY A 55 -3.60 9.26 4.49
C GLY A 55 -2.48 9.03 3.51
N ASP A 56 -1.75 7.92 3.63
CA ASP A 56 -0.70 7.62 2.67
C ASP A 56 -1.28 7.19 1.34
N VAL A 57 -0.64 7.59 0.25
CA VAL A 57 -1.10 7.31 -1.10
C VAL A 57 -0.04 6.47 -1.82
N VAL A 58 -0.48 5.38 -2.43
CA VAL A 58 0.41 4.47 -3.15
C VAL A 58 0.00 4.42 -4.61
N SER A 59 1.00 4.54 -5.50
CA SER A 59 0.77 4.46 -6.94
C SER A 59 1.60 3.34 -7.54
N PHE A 60 0.97 2.55 -8.41
CA PHE A 60 1.62 1.48 -9.14
C PHE A 60 0.89 1.23 -10.44
N ASP A 61 1.64 1.19 -11.53
CA ASP A 61 1.13 0.84 -12.87
C ASP A 61 -0.11 1.67 -13.26
N GLY A 62 -0.05 2.97 -12.99
CA GLY A 62 -1.14 3.88 -13.36
C GLY A 62 -2.31 3.87 -12.41
N GLU A 63 -2.29 3.02 -11.41
CA GLU A 63 -3.35 2.98 -10.40
C GLU A 63 -2.89 3.63 -9.11
N THR A 64 -3.81 4.31 -8.44
CA THR A 64 -3.50 5.02 -7.20
C THR A 64 -4.51 4.64 -6.14
N VAL A 65 -4.03 4.32 -4.95
CA VAL A 65 -4.89 3.99 -3.81
C VAL A 65 -4.48 4.82 -2.60
N GLU A 66 -5.45 5.13 -1.76
CA GLU A 66 -5.22 5.86 -0.53
C GLU A 66 -5.53 4.97 0.66
N ILE A 67 -4.65 4.99 1.67
CA ILE A 67 -4.84 4.20 2.88
C ILE A 67 -5.76 4.95 3.82
N ARG A 68 -6.80 4.27 4.31
CA ARG A 68 -7.73 4.84 5.29
C ARG A 68 -7.83 3.89 6.46
N ARG A 69 -7.48 4.36 7.63
CA ARG A 69 -7.64 3.57 8.83
C ARG A 69 -9.06 3.75 9.35
N ILE A 70 -9.74 2.63 9.58
CA ILE A 70 -11.07 2.68 10.18
C ILE A 70 -10.97 2.24 11.62
N ASP A 71 -11.52 3.06 12.52
CA ASP A 71 -11.60 2.70 13.92
C ASP A 71 -12.90 1.98 14.15
N ILE A 72 -12.78 0.75 14.63
CA ILE A 72 -13.96 0.00 15.02
C ILE A 72 -14.10 0.16 16.51
N HIS A 73 -15.08 0.94 16.90
CA HIS A 73 -15.39 1.09 18.31
C HIS A 73 -16.44 0.11 18.70
N GLU A 74 -16.08 -0.74 19.65
CA GLU A 74 -17.05 -1.55 20.33
C GLU A 74 -17.61 -0.70 21.44
N SER A 75 -18.77 -0.20 21.25
CA SER A 75 -19.41 0.59 22.30
C SER A 75 -20.42 -0.22 23.05
#